data_6f89f695264094afc67e066874a44a30
#
_entry.id   6f89f695264094afc67e066874a44a30
#
_cell.length_a   1.000
_cell.length_b   1.000
_cell.length_c   1.000
_cell.angle_alpha   90.00
_cell.angle_beta   90.00
_cell.angle_gamma   90.00
#
_symmetry.space_group_name_H-M   'P 1'
#
loop_
_entity.id
_entity.type
_entity.pdbx_description
1 polymer ?
#
loop_
_entity_poly.entity_id
_entity_poly.type
_entity_poly.pdbx_seq_one_letter_code
_entity_poly.pdbx_strand_id
1 'polypeptide(L)'
;MIELVSSARCTACNICVHVCPTNVFDAVAGVPPVIARQADCQTCYMCEAYCPEDALFVAPQPDDAVSVAEDKLAASALLGSYRREIGWSAGLPSRAASDHTFHLMALIK
;
A
#
# COMPACT_ATOMS: atom_id res chain seq x y z
N MET A 1 2.72 9.22 -4.71
CA MET A 1 1.26 9.07 -4.94
C MET A 1 0.96 7.66 -5.40
N ILE A 2 -0.26 7.20 -5.14
CA ILE A 2 -0.73 5.92 -5.67
C ILE A 2 -0.70 5.94 -7.20
N GLU A 3 -0.12 4.90 -7.82
CA GLU A 3 0.03 4.83 -9.26
C GLU A 3 -0.66 3.63 -9.89
N LEU A 4 -0.85 2.56 -9.14
CA LEU A 4 -1.38 1.33 -9.71
C LEU A 4 -2.22 0.53 -8.72
N VAL A 5 -3.34 0.01 -9.22
CA VAL A 5 -4.08 -1.09 -8.60
C VAL A 5 -4.03 -2.27 -9.57
N SER A 6 -3.43 -3.38 -9.13
CA SER A 6 -3.30 -4.57 -9.96
C SER A 6 -4.64 -5.28 -10.10
N SER A 7 -5.19 -5.31 -11.31
CA SER A 7 -6.43 -6.02 -11.56
C SER A 7 -6.27 -7.55 -11.45
N ALA A 8 -5.06 -8.05 -11.67
CA ALA A 8 -4.77 -9.48 -11.56
C ALA A 8 -4.73 -9.95 -10.10
N ARG A 9 -4.35 -9.09 -9.17
CA ARG A 9 -4.20 -9.43 -7.74
C ARG A 9 -5.36 -8.98 -6.88
N CYS A 10 -6.04 -7.92 -7.26
CA CYS A 10 -7.11 -7.32 -6.47
C CYS A 10 -8.32 -8.24 -6.36
N THR A 11 -8.84 -8.40 -5.15
CA THR A 11 -10.02 -9.21 -4.86
C THR A 11 -11.29 -8.35 -4.65
N ALA A 12 -11.22 -7.06 -4.93
CA ALA A 12 -12.32 -6.11 -4.76
C ALA A 12 -12.84 -6.03 -3.32
N CYS A 13 -11.96 -6.21 -2.33
CA CYS A 13 -12.33 -6.12 -0.91
C CYS A 13 -12.57 -4.67 -0.45
N ASN A 14 -12.06 -3.69 -1.21
CA ASN A 14 -12.23 -2.25 -0.97
C ASN A 14 -11.65 -1.73 0.35
N ILE A 15 -10.73 -2.45 0.97
CA ILE A 15 -10.05 -1.96 2.18
C ILE A 15 -9.31 -0.66 1.88
N CYS A 16 -8.63 -0.58 0.73
CA CYS A 16 -7.91 0.62 0.30
C CYS A 16 -8.84 1.85 0.20
N VAL A 17 -10.07 1.64 -0.26
CA VAL A 17 -11.07 2.71 -0.34
C VAL A 17 -11.40 3.24 1.06
N HIS A 18 -11.56 2.34 2.02
CA HIS A 18 -11.95 2.70 3.40
C HIS A 18 -10.82 3.31 4.20
N VAL A 19 -9.58 2.89 3.98
CA VAL A 19 -8.44 3.39 4.77
C VAL A 19 -7.83 4.67 4.22
N CYS A 20 -8.14 5.04 2.97
CA CYS A 20 -7.59 6.26 2.37
C CYS A 20 -8.12 7.51 3.09
N PRO A 21 -7.26 8.32 3.72
CA PRO A 21 -7.70 9.48 4.48
C PRO A 21 -8.18 10.64 3.60
N THR A 22 -7.86 10.63 2.30
CA THR A 22 -8.15 11.74 1.39
C THR A 22 -9.08 11.37 0.25
N ASN A 23 -9.74 10.21 0.36
CA ASN A 23 -10.80 9.80 -0.59
C ASN A 23 -10.33 9.75 -2.06
N VAL A 24 -9.19 9.11 -2.28
CA VAL A 24 -8.58 9.03 -3.63
C VAL A 24 -9.32 8.05 -4.53
N PHE A 25 -9.89 6.97 -3.98
CA PHE A 25 -10.45 5.87 -4.74
C PHE A 25 -11.98 5.95 -4.84
N ASP A 26 -12.51 5.49 -5.98
CA ASP A 26 -13.93 5.19 -6.12
C ASP A 26 -14.12 3.67 -6.18
N ALA A 27 -14.99 3.15 -5.33
CA ALA A 27 -15.35 1.74 -5.33
C ALA A 27 -16.29 1.44 -6.49
N VAL A 28 -16.03 0.32 -7.18
CA VAL A 28 -16.89 -0.19 -8.25
C VAL A 28 -17.28 -1.63 -7.91
N ALA A 29 -18.56 -1.95 -7.95
CA ALA A 29 -19.06 -3.26 -7.53
C ALA A 29 -18.42 -4.40 -8.32
N GLY A 30 -17.82 -5.37 -7.61
CA GLY A 30 -17.29 -6.59 -8.18
C GLY A 30 -15.98 -6.47 -8.97
N VAL A 31 -15.36 -5.28 -9.01
CA VAL A 31 -14.11 -5.03 -9.73
C VAL A 31 -13.17 -4.19 -8.87
N PRO A 32 -11.89 -4.10 -9.24
CA PRO A 32 -10.94 -3.26 -8.50
C PRO A 32 -11.39 -1.80 -8.47
N PRO A 33 -11.10 -1.05 -7.39
CA PRO A 33 -11.44 0.36 -7.31
C PRO A 33 -10.65 1.18 -8.31
N VAL A 34 -11.18 2.34 -8.66
CA VAL A 34 -10.57 3.28 -9.59
C VAL A 34 -9.81 4.34 -8.80
N ILE A 35 -8.61 4.69 -9.25
CA ILE A 35 -7.87 5.85 -8.74
C ILE A 35 -8.51 7.09 -9.36
N ALA A 36 -9.48 7.67 -8.66
CA ALA A 36 -10.31 8.74 -9.21
C ALA A 36 -9.74 10.13 -8.96
N ARG A 37 -8.97 10.31 -7.87
CA ARG A 37 -8.47 11.61 -7.43
C ARG A 37 -7.02 11.49 -6.99
N GLN A 38 -6.15 11.09 -7.91
CA GLN A 38 -4.74 10.87 -7.62
C GLN A 38 -4.08 12.11 -7.01
N ALA A 39 -4.45 13.29 -7.46
CA ALA A 39 -3.88 14.54 -6.95
C ALA A 39 -4.16 14.77 -5.46
N ASP A 40 -5.17 14.12 -4.91
CA ASP A 40 -5.50 14.20 -3.48
C ASP A 40 -4.74 13.19 -2.62
N CYS A 41 -3.94 12.32 -3.23
CA CYS A 41 -3.15 11.32 -2.52
C CYS A 41 -2.08 12.00 -1.66
N GLN A 42 -2.05 11.64 -0.38
CA GLN A 42 -1.08 12.16 0.59
C GLN A 42 0.19 11.31 0.69
N THR A 43 0.33 10.31 -0.14
CA THR A 43 1.49 9.39 -0.13
C THR A 43 1.73 8.80 1.27
N CYS A 44 0.64 8.44 1.95
CA CYS A 44 0.71 7.89 3.31
C CYS A 44 0.95 6.38 3.35
N TYR A 45 0.87 5.70 2.20
CA TYR A 45 1.04 4.25 2.05
C TYR A 45 0.00 3.39 2.78
N MET A 46 -1.04 3.96 3.35
CA MET A 46 -2.04 3.19 4.12
C MET A 46 -2.76 2.17 3.25
N CYS A 47 -3.14 2.54 2.03
CA CYS A 47 -3.80 1.61 1.11
C CYS A 47 -2.93 0.39 0.81
N GLU A 48 -1.65 0.61 0.53
CA GLU A 48 -0.70 -0.46 0.25
C GLU A 48 -0.44 -1.32 1.49
N ALA A 49 -0.32 -0.69 2.66
CA ALA A 49 -0.07 -1.40 3.92
C ALA A 49 -1.23 -2.34 4.29
N TYR A 50 -2.47 -1.94 4.02
CA TYR A 50 -3.65 -2.72 4.38
C TYR A 50 -4.13 -3.66 3.29
N CYS A 51 -3.54 -3.63 2.07
CA CYS A 51 -3.94 -4.54 1.00
C CYS A 51 -3.36 -5.94 1.24
N PRO A 52 -4.20 -6.96 1.53
CA PRO A 52 -3.70 -8.31 1.83
C PRO A 52 -3.19 -9.05 0.58
N GLU A 53 -3.53 -8.57 -0.61
CA GLU A 53 -3.21 -9.23 -1.87
C GLU A 53 -2.00 -8.63 -2.58
N ASP A 54 -1.32 -7.66 -1.98
CA ASP A 54 -0.19 -6.95 -2.60
C ASP A 54 -0.54 -6.41 -3.98
N ALA A 55 -1.72 -5.80 -4.09
CA ALA A 55 -2.27 -5.34 -5.36
C ALA A 55 -1.98 -3.87 -5.67
N LEU A 56 -1.35 -3.14 -4.76
CA LEU A 56 -1.17 -1.70 -4.87
C LEU A 56 0.30 -1.32 -4.92
N PHE A 57 0.59 -0.27 -5.67
CA PHE A 57 1.90 0.37 -5.66
C PHE A 57 1.74 1.88 -5.46
N VAL A 58 2.35 2.39 -4.39
CA VAL A 58 2.45 3.82 -4.09
C VAL A 58 3.88 4.24 -4.39
N ALA A 59 4.03 5.13 -5.36
CA ALA A 59 5.34 5.69 -5.70
C ALA A 59 5.72 6.78 -4.67
N PRO A 60 7.00 6.96 -4.38
CA PRO A 60 7.44 7.94 -3.37
C PRO A 60 7.32 9.39 -3.82
N GLN A 61 7.08 9.65 -5.10
CA GLN A 61 6.90 11.01 -5.63
C GLN A 61 5.53 11.56 -5.17
N PRO A 62 5.51 12.63 -4.35
CA PRO A 62 4.25 13.13 -3.81
C PRO A 62 3.50 14.10 -4.72
N ASP A 63 4.20 14.75 -5.65
CA ASP A 63 3.64 15.84 -6.46
C ASP A 63 3.55 15.50 -7.94
N ASP A 64 4.29 14.51 -8.41
CA ASP A 64 4.37 14.15 -9.82
C ASP A 64 3.89 12.73 -10.05
N ALA A 65 2.99 12.55 -11.01
CA ALA A 65 2.61 11.22 -11.47
C ALA A 65 3.78 10.59 -12.21
N VAL A 66 4.02 9.30 -11.97
CA VAL A 66 5.05 8.52 -12.67
C VAL A 66 4.40 7.43 -13.48
N SER A 67 4.95 7.16 -14.67
CA SER A 67 4.47 6.07 -15.50
C SER A 67 5.06 4.75 -15.01
N VAL A 68 4.19 3.79 -14.67
CA VAL A 68 4.60 2.48 -14.17
C VAL A 68 3.99 1.38 -15.03
N ALA A 69 4.70 0.25 -15.12
CA ALA A 69 4.21 -0.95 -15.79
C ALA A 69 4.03 -2.05 -14.75
N GLU A 70 2.85 -2.66 -14.71
CA GLU A 70 2.51 -3.67 -13.70
C GLU A 70 3.46 -4.87 -13.72
N ASP A 71 3.80 -5.36 -14.93
CA ASP A 71 4.71 -6.50 -15.08
C ASP A 71 6.10 -6.21 -14.52
N LYS A 72 6.61 -4.99 -14.70
CA LYS A 72 7.90 -4.58 -14.16
C LYS A 72 7.85 -4.46 -12.64
N LEU A 73 6.76 -3.92 -12.10
CA LEU A 73 6.57 -3.81 -10.65
C LEU A 73 6.49 -5.20 -10.02
N ALA A 74 5.78 -6.12 -10.63
CA ALA A 74 5.67 -7.49 -10.15
C ALA A 74 7.01 -8.21 -10.20
N ALA A 75 7.77 -8.06 -11.29
CA ALA A 75 9.08 -8.69 -11.46
C ALA A 75 10.12 -8.17 -10.47
N SER A 76 10.05 -6.89 -10.10
CA SER A 76 10.97 -6.28 -9.12
C SER A 76 10.46 -6.34 -7.67
N ALA A 77 9.35 -7.03 -7.42
CA ALA A 77 8.73 -7.18 -6.10
C ALA A 77 8.33 -5.85 -5.44
N LEU A 78 7.95 -4.85 -6.24
CA LEU A 78 7.52 -3.55 -5.72
C LEU A 78 6.04 -3.49 -5.38
N LEU A 79 5.19 -4.35 -5.99
CA LEU A 79 3.79 -4.43 -5.60
C LEU A 79 3.67 -4.88 -4.14
N GLY A 80 3.02 -4.07 -3.33
CA GLY A 80 2.87 -4.35 -1.91
C GLY A 80 4.17 -4.26 -1.10
N SER A 81 5.21 -3.63 -1.64
CA SER A 81 6.53 -3.59 -0.99
C SER A 81 6.49 -2.90 0.37
N TYR A 82 5.69 -1.86 0.53
CA TYR A 82 5.57 -1.16 1.81
C TYR A 82 5.04 -2.10 2.91
N ARG A 83 4.01 -2.90 2.60
CA ARG A 83 3.45 -3.87 3.55
C ARG A 83 4.50 -4.89 4.00
N ARG A 84 5.30 -5.39 3.06
CA ARG A 84 6.39 -6.32 3.39
C ARG A 84 7.48 -5.64 4.22
N GLU A 85 7.86 -4.42 3.85
CA GLU A 85 8.91 -3.68 4.55
C GLU A 85 8.57 -3.39 6.01
N ILE A 86 7.31 -3.13 6.32
CA ILE A 86 6.88 -2.93 7.71
C ILE A 86 6.58 -4.24 8.45
N GLY A 87 6.72 -5.38 7.77
CA GLY A 87 6.53 -6.70 8.38
C GLY A 87 5.08 -7.12 8.57
N TRP A 88 4.16 -6.56 7.79
CA TRP A 88 2.72 -6.87 7.89
C TRP A 88 2.26 -7.99 6.95
N SER A 89 3.14 -8.47 6.08
CA SER A 89 2.81 -9.57 5.18
C SER A 89 2.68 -10.89 5.93
N ALA A 90 1.76 -11.75 5.47
CA ALA A 90 1.53 -13.05 6.07
C ALA A 90 2.82 -13.89 6.08
N GLY A 91 3.11 -14.54 7.19
CA GLY A 91 4.30 -15.38 7.34
C GLY A 91 5.59 -14.64 7.65
N LEU A 92 5.57 -13.31 7.70
CA LEU A 92 6.74 -12.52 8.04
C LEU A 92 6.67 -12.03 9.50
N PRO A 93 7.80 -11.96 10.21
CA PRO A 93 7.83 -11.38 11.54
C PRO A 93 7.60 -9.88 11.50
N SER A 94 7.06 -9.33 12.59
CA SER A 94 6.93 -7.89 12.74
C SER A 94 8.31 -7.22 12.75
N ARG A 95 8.42 -6.04 12.14
CA ARG A 95 9.63 -5.22 12.21
C ARG A 95 9.99 -4.84 13.64
N ALA A 96 9.03 -4.82 14.54
CA ALA A 96 9.29 -4.59 15.96
C ALA A 96 10.29 -5.60 16.54
N ALA A 97 10.28 -6.84 16.06
CA ALA A 97 11.19 -7.89 16.52
C ALA A 97 12.66 -7.61 16.16
N SER A 98 12.90 -6.84 15.09
CA SER A 98 14.26 -6.49 14.63
C SER A 98 14.63 -5.03 14.89
N ASP A 99 13.74 -4.25 15.50
CA ASP A 99 13.98 -2.86 15.81
C ASP A 99 14.83 -2.75 17.08
N HIS A 100 16.02 -2.18 16.95
CA HIS A 100 16.96 -2.02 18.06
C HIS A 100 16.43 -1.13 19.19
N THR A 101 15.50 -0.25 18.88
CA THR A 101 14.96 0.70 19.85
C THR A 101 13.61 0.28 20.43
N PHE A 102 13.00 -0.77 19.90
CA PHE A 102 11.66 -1.20 20.33
C PHE A 102 11.61 -1.53 21.83
N HIS A 103 12.65 -2.16 22.35
CA HIS A 103 12.71 -2.53 23.77
C HIS A 103 12.73 -1.32 24.70
N LEU A 104 13.12 -0.14 24.20
CA LEU A 104 13.11 1.08 25.00
C LEU A 104 11.70 1.51 25.40
N MET A 105 10.70 1.10 24.64
CA MET A 105 9.31 1.39 24.96
C MET A 105 8.86 0.76 26.28
N ALA A 106 9.48 -0.35 26.66
CA ALA A 106 9.20 -1.00 27.94
C ALA A 106 9.69 -0.18 29.14
N LEU A 107 10.58 0.78 28.93
CA LEU A 107 11.12 1.67 29.96
C LEU A 107 10.25 2.92 30.17
N ILE A 108 9.31 3.16 29.29
CA ILE A 108 8.39 4.30 29.36
C ILE A 108 7.22 3.90 30.25
N LYS A 109 7.03 4.64 31.32
CA LYS A 109 5.98 4.38 32.31
C LYS A 109 5.06 5.57 32.48
#